data_864a0c19a045a04d7dd0aca33909c1e8
#
_entry.id   864a0c19a045a04d7dd0aca33909c1e8
#
_cell.length_a   1.000
_cell.length_b   1.000
_cell.length_c   1.000
_cell.angle_alpha   90.00
_cell.angle_beta   90.00
_cell.angle_gamma   90.00
#
_symmetry.space_group_name_H-M   'P 1'
#
loop_
_entity.id
_entity.type
_entity.pdbx_description
1 polymer ?
#
loop_
_entity_poly.entity_id
_entity_poly.type
_entity_poly.pdbx_seq_one_letter_code
_entity_poly.pdbx_strand_id
1 'polypeptide(L)'
;LFRSASSLPYGLQRRVEIARALATEPHLLLLDEPAAGMNPQETLELTDFIKEIKEKYDLSVFMIEHHMDLVMQISDRIYVLDFGKTIASGTPEEIQKNPRVIDAYLGVADDAEN
;
A
#
# COMPACT_ATOMS: atom_id res chain seq x y z
N LEU A 1 -24.00 5.54 19.70
CA LEU A 1 -24.55 4.80 18.55
C LEU A 1 -24.06 5.33 17.21
N PHE A 2 -23.97 6.65 17.04
CA PHE A 2 -23.45 7.23 15.81
C PHE A 2 -22.15 7.98 16.11
N ARG A 3 -21.03 7.35 15.81
CA ARG A 3 -19.74 8.02 15.87
C ARG A 3 -19.48 8.70 14.53
N SER A 4 -18.97 9.92 14.57
CA SER A 4 -18.44 10.54 13.37
C SER A 4 -17.19 9.78 12.93
N ALA A 5 -16.89 9.76 11.62
CA ALA A 5 -15.70 9.10 11.10
C ALA A 5 -14.42 9.62 11.77
N SER A 6 -14.40 10.90 12.16
CA SER A 6 -13.23 11.53 12.82
C SER A 6 -12.99 11.02 14.24
N SER A 7 -13.95 10.34 14.88
CA SER A 7 -13.79 9.77 16.23
C SER A 7 -13.31 8.32 16.21
N LEU A 8 -13.17 7.70 15.05
CA LEU A 8 -12.71 6.32 14.91
C LEU A 8 -11.17 6.25 15.00
N PRO A 9 -10.60 5.09 15.39
CA PRO A 9 -9.18 4.85 15.21
C PRO A 9 -8.75 5.07 13.76
N TYR A 10 -7.52 5.52 13.58
CA TYR A 10 -7.03 5.96 12.27
C TYR A 10 -7.17 4.88 11.18
N GLY A 11 -6.85 3.63 11.50
CA GLY A 11 -7.01 2.52 10.57
C GLY A 11 -8.45 2.30 10.11
N LEU A 12 -9.42 2.47 11.03
CA LEU A 12 -10.83 2.38 10.69
C LEU A 12 -11.30 3.58 9.87
N GLN A 13 -10.80 4.77 10.15
CA GLN A 13 -11.09 5.95 9.33
C GLN A 13 -10.68 5.72 7.88
N ARG A 14 -9.50 5.17 7.66
CA ARG A 14 -8.99 4.88 6.31
C ARG A 14 -9.89 3.86 5.59
N ARG A 15 -10.31 2.82 6.30
CA ARG A 15 -11.23 1.82 5.73
C ARG A 15 -12.60 2.42 5.36
N VAL A 16 -13.11 3.35 6.17
CA VAL A 16 -14.35 4.07 5.86
C VAL A 16 -14.19 4.92 4.60
N GLU A 17 -13.06 5.61 4.44
CA GLU A 17 -12.77 6.39 3.23
C GLU A 17 -12.75 5.52 1.98
N ILE A 18 -12.12 4.36 2.05
CA ILE A 18 -12.07 3.40 0.94
C ILE A 18 -13.48 2.86 0.66
N ALA A 19 -14.25 2.52 1.68
CA ALA A 19 -15.62 2.06 1.52
C ALA A 19 -16.51 3.10 0.82
N ARG A 20 -16.32 4.38 1.13
CA ARG A 20 -17.01 5.47 0.43
C ARG A 20 -16.67 5.51 -1.06
N ALA A 21 -15.38 5.35 -1.38
CA ALA A 21 -14.95 5.29 -2.78
C ALA A 21 -15.59 4.09 -3.49
N LEU A 22 -15.66 2.94 -2.83
CA LEU A 22 -16.28 1.72 -3.38
C LEU A 22 -17.78 1.89 -3.64
N ALA A 23 -18.46 2.74 -2.88
CA ALA A 23 -19.89 3.01 -3.07
C ALA A 23 -20.18 3.63 -4.43
N THR A 24 -19.20 4.22 -5.09
CA THR A 24 -19.34 4.76 -6.45
C THR A 24 -19.22 3.70 -7.54
N GLU A 25 -19.01 2.44 -7.17
CA GLU A 25 -18.82 1.30 -8.07
C GLU A 25 -17.69 1.52 -9.10
N PRO A 26 -16.46 1.83 -8.64
CA PRO A 26 -15.36 2.12 -9.54
C PRO A 26 -14.77 0.85 -10.15
N HIS A 27 -14.13 0.99 -11.31
CA HIS A 27 -13.27 -0.03 -11.90
C HIS A 27 -11.81 0.13 -11.48
N LEU A 28 -11.44 1.34 -11.09
CA LEU A 28 -10.09 1.69 -10.64
C LEU A 28 -10.15 2.45 -9.34
N LEU A 29 -9.41 2.00 -8.36
CA LEU A 29 -9.23 2.66 -7.06
C LEU A 29 -7.84 3.25 -6.99
N LEU A 30 -7.75 4.54 -6.70
CA LEU A 30 -6.49 5.26 -6.53
C LEU A 30 -6.24 5.50 -5.04
N LEU A 31 -5.10 5.02 -4.54
CA LEU A 31 -4.71 5.16 -3.13
C LEU A 31 -3.35 5.85 -3.04
N ASP A 32 -3.30 6.97 -2.35
CA ASP A 32 -2.08 7.72 -2.12
C ASP A 32 -1.64 7.56 -0.67
N GLU A 33 -0.57 6.79 -0.46
CA GLU A 33 0.00 6.47 0.84
C GLU A 33 -1.05 6.04 1.88
N PRO A 34 -1.86 5.00 1.58
CA PRO A 34 -2.99 4.65 2.45
C PRO A 34 -2.57 4.20 3.86
N ALA A 35 -1.34 3.73 4.03
CA ALA A 35 -0.83 3.28 5.34
C ALA A 35 -0.08 4.37 6.10
N ALA A 36 -0.04 5.62 5.61
CA ALA A 36 0.66 6.70 6.29
C ALA A 36 0.11 6.92 7.70
N GLY A 37 1.02 6.99 8.68
CA GLY A 37 0.67 7.20 10.08
C GLY A 37 0.12 5.98 10.81
N MET A 38 0.09 4.82 10.18
CA MET A 38 -0.40 3.58 10.80
C MET A 38 0.71 2.84 11.53
N ASN A 39 0.37 2.16 12.63
CA ASN A 39 1.25 1.21 13.29
C ASN A 39 1.28 -0.12 12.49
N PRO A 40 2.21 -1.06 12.82
CA PRO A 40 2.31 -2.33 12.07
C PRO A 40 1.02 -3.14 12.06
N GLN A 41 0.27 -3.18 13.14
CA GLN A 41 -0.97 -3.93 13.22
C GLN A 41 -2.04 -3.32 12.31
N GLU A 42 -2.18 -2.01 12.33
CA GLU A 42 -3.12 -1.29 11.46
C GLU A 42 -2.76 -1.47 9.98
N THR A 43 -1.46 -1.43 9.66
CA THR A 43 -0.97 -1.66 8.30
C THR A 43 -1.31 -3.06 7.81
N LEU A 44 -1.15 -4.07 8.68
CA LEU A 44 -1.51 -5.45 8.35
C LEU A 44 -3.01 -5.59 8.08
N GLU A 45 -3.84 -5.00 8.93
CA GLU A 45 -5.29 -5.02 8.76
C GLU A 45 -5.72 -4.31 7.47
N LEU A 46 -5.09 -3.18 7.15
CA LEU A 46 -5.34 -2.47 5.90
C LEU A 46 -4.93 -3.31 4.69
N THR A 47 -3.79 -3.98 4.77
CA THR A 47 -3.29 -4.87 3.71
C THR A 47 -4.31 -5.98 3.40
N ASP A 48 -4.80 -6.64 4.44
CA ASP A 48 -5.80 -7.69 4.30
C ASP A 48 -7.12 -7.15 3.73
N PHE A 49 -7.52 -5.97 4.16
CA PHE A 49 -8.72 -5.31 3.66
C PHE A 49 -8.61 -4.98 2.16
N ILE A 50 -7.49 -4.43 1.72
CA ILE A 50 -7.27 -4.10 0.31
C ILE A 50 -7.27 -5.36 -0.56
N LYS A 51 -6.62 -6.43 -0.10
CA LYS A 51 -6.66 -7.74 -0.79
C LYS A 51 -8.08 -8.23 -0.97
N GLU A 52 -8.86 -8.18 0.08
CA GLU A 52 -10.24 -8.65 0.09
C GLU A 52 -11.12 -7.88 -0.90
N ILE A 53 -11.07 -6.55 -0.88
CA ILE A 53 -11.89 -5.73 -1.78
C ILE A 53 -11.44 -5.85 -3.23
N LYS A 54 -10.15 -5.97 -3.47
CA LYS A 54 -9.59 -6.14 -4.81
C LYS A 54 -10.14 -7.42 -5.47
N GLU A 55 -10.17 -8.50 -4.72
CA GLU A 55 -10.68 -9.79 -5.19
C GLU A 55 -12.21 -9.79 -5.32
N LYS A 56 -12.91 -9.31 -4.30
CA LYS A 56 -14.36 -9.34 -4.23
C LYS A 56 -15.04 -8.50 -5.32
N TYR A 57 -14.47 -7.35 -5.64
CA TYR A 57 -15.08 -6.39 -6.56
C TYR A 57 -14.41 -6.34 -7.94
N ASP A 58 -13.49 -7.27 -8.22
CA ASP A 58 -12.72 -7.29 -9.48
C ASP A 58 -12.15 -5.90 -9.79
N LEU A 59 -11.49 -5.34 -8.82
CA LEU A 59 -11.08 -3.95 -8.81
C LEU A 59 -9.60 -3.82 -9.19
N SER A 60 -9.27 -2.89 -10.06
CA SER A 60 -7.88 -2.49 -10.30
C SER A 60 -7.50 -1.44 -9.26
N VAL A 61 -6.34 -1.60 -8.63
CA VAL A 61 -5.83 -0.67 -7.63
C VAL A 61 -4.52 -0.08 -8.11
N PHE A 62 -4.44 1.25 -8.15
CA PHE A 62 -3.20 1.98 -8.37
C PHE A 62 -2.83 2.68 -7.07
N MET A 63 -1.68 2.32 -6.51
CA MET A 63 -1.29 2.74 -5.17
C MET A 63 0.11 3.37 -5.17
N ILE A 64 0.26 4.47 -4.45
CA ILE A 64 1.55 5.06 -4.12
C ILE A 64 1.83 4.69 -2.67
N GLU A 65 2.97 4.03 -2.41
CA GLU A 65 3.30 3.57 -1.07
C GLU A 65 4.80 3.36 -0.91
N HIS A 66 5.28 3.44 0.31
CA HIS A 66 6.66 3.14 0.68
C HIS A 66 6.77 2.05 1.76
N HIS A 67 5.66 1.53 2.24
CA HIS A 67 5.64 0.37 3.14
C HIS A 67 5.84 -0.89 2.30
N MET A 68 7.06 -1.45 2.35
CA MET A 68 7.45 -2.56 1.49
C MET A 68 6.59 -3.80 1.70
N ASP A 69 6.26 -4.15 2.94
CA ASP A 69 5.43 -5.32 3.24
C ASP A 69 4.06 -5.23 2.56
N LEU A 70 3.42 -4.08 2.64
CA LEU A 70 2.13 -3.84 2.01
C LEU A 70 2.24 -3.94 0.49
N VAL A 71 3.22 -3.23 -0.09
CA VAL A 71 3.46 -3.21 -1.54
C VAL A 71 3.70 -4.61 -2.08
N MET A 72 4.57 -5.38 -1.43
CA MET A 72 4.94 -6.73 -1.87
C MET A 72 3.78 -7.72 -1.78
N GLN A 73 2.89 -7.56 -0.80
CA GLN A 73 1.76 -8.47 -0.61
C GLN A 73 0.58 -8.20 -1.54
N ILE A 74 0.36 -6.95 -1.94
CA ILE A 74 -0.83 -6.56 -2.71
C ILE A 74 -0.55 -6.47 -4.20
N SER A 75 0.65 -6.05 -4.58
CA SER A 75 0.94 -5.63 -5.95
C SER A 75 1.13 -6.80 -6.90
N ASP A 76 0.58 -6.69 -8.09
CA ASP A 76 0.87 -7.57 -9.22
C ASP A 76 2.08 -7.05 -9.99
N ARG A 77 2.20 -5.71 -10.08
CA ARG A 77 3.31 -5.05 -10.76
C ARG A 77 3.72 -3.79 -9.98
N ILE A 78 5.01 -3.58 -9.87
CA ILE A 78 5.61 -2.47 -9.13
C ILE A 78 6.49 -1.63 -10.04
N TYR A 79 6.33 -0.30 -9.95
CA TYR A 79 7.23 0.67 -10.55
C TYR A 79 7.96 1.37 -9.41
N VAL A 80 9.28 1.29 -9.40
CA VAL A 80 10.11 1.89 -8.34
C VAL A 80 10.66 3.22 -8.82
N LEU A 81 10.38 4.27 -8.05
CA LEU A 81 10.88 5.62 -8.31
C LEU A 81 12.00 5.96 -7.32
N ASP A 82 13.03 6.60 -7.81
CA ASP A 82 14.10 7.16 -7.00
C ASP A 82 14.46 8.53 -7.57
N PHE A 83 14.33 9.57 -6.74
CA PHE A 83 14.52 10.96 -7.15
C PHE A 83 13.74 11.32 -8.44
N GLY A 84 12.49 10.90 -8.52
CA GLY A 84 11.60 11.20 -9.64
C GLY A 84 11.84 10.40 -10.90
N LYS A 85 12.73 9.41 -10.86
CA LYS A 85 13.04 8.55 -12.02
C LYS A 85 12.64 7.11 -11.74
N THR A 86 12.06 6.44 -12.73
CA THR A 86 11.80 5.02 -12.65
C THR A 86 13.12 4.26 -12.77
N ILE A 87 13.50 3.56 -11.70
CA ILE A 87 14.76 2.78 -11.66
C ILE A 87 14.53 1.29 -11.89
N ALA A 88 13.29 0.81 -11.70
CA ALA A 88 12.95 -0.60 -11.91
C ALA A 88 11.44 -0.74 -12.09
N SER A 89 11.03 -1.82 -12.76
CA SER A 89 9.63 -2.26 -12.80
C SER A 89 9.57 -3.77 -12.95
N GLY A 90 8.53 -4.38 -12.39
CA GLY A 90 8.34 -5.82 -12.47
C GLY A 90 7.41 -6.35 -11.41
N THR A 91 7.40 -7.68 -11.26
CA THR A 91 6.67 -8.37 -10.21
C THR A 91 7.33 -8.13 -8.85
N PRO A 92 6.61 -8.37 -7.73
CA PRO A 92 7.23 -8.28 -6.41
C PRO A 92 8.52 -9.09 -6.26
N GLU A 93 8.56 -10.30 -6.80
CA GLU A 93 9.75 -11.16 -6.75
C GLU A 93 10.93 -10.54 -7.49
N GLU A 94 10.69 -10.00 -8.68
CA GLU A 94 11.74 -9.33 -9.47
C GLU A 94 12.27 -8.08 -8.76
N ILE A 95 11.37 -7.30 -8.16
CA ILE A 95 11.75 -6.06 -7.46
C ILE A 95 12.58 -6.36 -6.22
N GLN A 96 12.23 -7.39 -5.45
CA GLN A 96 12.99 -7.78 -4.25
C GLN A 96 14.42 -8.21 -4.57
N LYS A 97 14.67 -8.72 -5.76
CA LYS A 97 15.99 -9.20 -6.21
C LYS A 97 16.78 -8.14 -6.96
N ASN A 98 16.19 -7.01 -7.29
CA ASN A 98 16.86 -5.97 -8.07
C ASN A 98 17.89 -5.22 -7.24
N PRO A 99 19.18 -5.23 -7.60
CA PRO A 99 20.25 -4.57 -6.81
C PRO A 99 20.03 -3.06 -6.63
N ARG A 100 19.49 -2.37 -7.62
CA ARG A 100 19.23 -0.92 -7.52
C ARG A 100 18.13 -0.63 -6.50
N VAL A 101 17.12 -1.48 -6.42
CA VAL A 101 16.04 -1.35 -5.44
C VAL A 101 16.54 -1.64 -4.02
N ILE A 102 17.35 -2.69 -3.89
CA ILE A 102 17.98 -3.05 -2.61
C ILE A 102 18.81 -1.89 -2.09
N ASP A 103 19.64 -1.28 -2.94
CA ASP A 103 20.47 -0.12 -2.56
C ASP A 103 19.63 1.09 -2.18
N ALA A 104 18.54 1.37 -2.90
CA ALA A 104 17.74 2.56 -2.69
C ALA A 104 16.78 2.46 -1.50
N TYR A 105 16.23 1.29 -1.23
CA TYR A 105 15.15 1.11 -0.27
C TYR A 105 15.37 0.01 0.77
N LEU A 106 15.98 -1.09 0.39
CA LEU A 106 16.09 -2.28 1.24
C LEU A 106 17.43 -2.36 1.97
N GLY A 107 18.51 -1.89 1.35
CA GLY A 107 19.84 -1.89 1.95
C GLY A 107 20.01 -0.93 3.13
N VAL A 108 19.23 0.14 3.16
CA VAL A 108 19.30 1.15 4.24
C VAL A 108 18.80 0.61 5.57
N ALA A 109 17.90 -0.38 5.54
CA ALA A 109 17.37 -1.00 6.76
C ALA A 109 18.43 -1.84 7.49
N ASP A 110 19.30 -2.52 6.74
CA ASP A 110 20.37 -3.34 7.33
C ASP A 110 21.45 -2.46 7.96
N ASP A 111 21.75 -1.32 7.38
CA ASP A 111 22.73 -0.36 7.91
C ASP A 111 22.22 0.35 9.18
N ALA A 112 20.91 0.49 9.32
CA ALA A 112 20.31 1.14 10.49
C ALA A 112 20.25 0.23 11.73
N GLU A 113 20.30 -1.10 11.55
CA GLU A 113 20.30 -2.06 12.65
C GLU A 113 21.72 -2.38 13.17
N ASN A 114 22.72 -1.95 12.48
CA ASN A 114 24.12 -2.06 12.88
C ASN A 114 24.65 -0.74 13.42
#